data_537d10ebcc8f6e9cc9471ba2cef23df3
#
_entry.id   537d10ebcc8f6e9cc9471ba2cef23df3
#
_cell.length_a   1.000
_cell.length_b   1.000
_cell.length_c   1.000
_cell.angle_alpha   90.00
_cell.angle_beta   90.00
_cell.angle_gamma   90.00
#
_symmetry.space_group_name_H-M   'P 1'
#
loop_
_entity.id
_entity.type
_entity.pdbx_description
1 polymer ?
#
loop_
_entity_poly.entity_id
_entity_poly.type
_entity_poly.pdbx_seq_one_letter_code
_entity_poly.pdbx_strand_id
1 'polypeptide(L)'
;MNKGFLFLIVLINIGLNSFAQKRQADSLRLKQLQHQQKMLQEAKKKEQEAENKEYIQSTTVVTYDSKGNKVESFKTKKGEKVTVVTIPSSFNKPINPDTINADSVTLKVIKSKYSLQVFYKGKLLKTYKSVFGPNHLQQKQQEGDRRTPEGTFTILNVKKHDKWDTFMLLDYPNEESYANFERCKINKEIPSNARIGGLVGIHGIWKGGDQLIDMKHNWTDGCVALKNKDVEELSKMVKPGVTKITIVR
;
A
#
# COMPACT_ATOMS: atom_id res chain seq x y z
N MET A 1 -45.76 -23.22 -55.33
CA MET A 1 -44.40 -22.86 -54.85
C MET A 1 -43.41 -23.88 -55.31
N ASN A 2 -42.39 -23.46 -56.03
CA ASN A 2 -41.50 -24.36 -56.81
C ASN A 2 -40.50 -25.08 -55.85
N LYS A 3 -40.56 -26.41 -55.75
CA LYS A 3 -39.69 -27.22 -54.85
C LYS A 3 -38.20 -26.93 -55.04
N GLY A 4 -37.77 -26.52 -56.24
CA GLY A 4 -36.40 -26.13 -56.55
C GLY A 4 -35.93 -24.85 -55.85
N PHE A 5 -36.84 -23.87 -55.65
CA PHE A 5 -36.51 -22.59 -54.97
C PHE A 5 -36.31 -22.76 -53.47
N LEU A 6 -37.06 -23.68 -52.85
CA LEU A 6 -36.91 -24.02 -51.44
C LEU A 6 -35.57 -24.73 -51.15
N PHE A 7 -35.17 -25.63 -52.07
CA PHE A 7 -33.90 -26.37 -51.96
C PHE A 7 -32.68 -25.44 -52.07
N LEU A 8 -32.75 -24.45 -52.96
CA LEU A 8 -31.69 -23.43 -53.13
C LEU A 8 -31.53 -22.53 -51.89
N ILE A 9 -32.62 -22.10 -51.25
CA ILE A 9 -32.59 -21.32 -50.01
C ILE A 9 -31.99 -22.10 -48.86
N VAL A 10 -32.27 -23.40 -48.73
CA VAL A 10 -31.70 -24.27 -47.68
C VAL A 10 -30.19 -24.43 -47.89
N LEU A 11 -29.70 -24.65 -49.10
CA LEU A 11 -28.26 -24.77 -49.40
C LEU A 11 -27.51 -23.45 -49.15
N ILE A 12 -28.07 -22.31 -49.46
CA ILE A 12 -27.49 -20.99 -49.19
C ILE A 12 -27.40 -20.77 -47.68
N ASN A 13 -28.42 -21.11 -46.90
CA ASN A 13 -28.39 -20.96 -45.43
C ASN A 13 -27.38 -21.90 -44.77
N ILE A 14 -27.21 -23.15 -45.26
CA ILE A 14 -26.20 -24.07 -44.76
C ILE A 14 -24.78 -23.53 -45.07
N GLY A 15 -24.56 -22.99 -46.27
CA GLY A 15 -23.29 -22.40 -46.67
C GLY A 15 -22.94 -21.17 -45.84
N LEU A 16 -23.90 -20.27 -45.57
CA LEU A 16 -23.71 -19.08 -44.75
C LEU A 16 -23.41 -19.44 -43.29
N ASN A 17 -24.10 -20.43 -42.73
CA ASN A 17 -23.84 -20.90 -41.36
C ASN A 17 -22.45 -21.54 -41.23
N SER A 18 -22.00 -22.35 -42.17
CA SER A 18 -20.67 -22.94 -42.15
C SER A 18 -19.56 -21.88 -42.28
N PHE A 19 -19.77 -20.85 -43.09
CA PHE A 19 -18.83 -19.75 -43.26
C PHE A 19 -18.76 -18.86 -42.00
N ALA A 20 -19.90 -18.60 -41.34
CA ALA A 20 -19.94 -17.87 -40.07
C ALA A 20 -19.23 -18.64 -38.95
N GLN A 21 -19.46 -19.93 -38.83
CA GLN A 21 -18.77 -20.79 -37.85
C GLN A 21 -17.25 -20.83 -38.08
N LYS A 22 -16.79 -20.90 -39.33
CA LYS A 22 -15.36 -20.87 -39.68
C LYS A 22 -14.74 -19.52 -39.25
N ARG A 23 -15.37 -18.38 -39.55
CA ARG A 23 -14.91 -17.05 -39.11
C ARG A 23 -14.82 -16.95 -37.60
N GLN A 24 -15.79 -17.50 -36.88
CA GLN A 24 -15.80 -17.49 -35.42
C GLN A 24 -14.65 -18.34 -34.83
N ALA A 25 -14.41 -19.52 -35.42
CA ALA A 25 -13.29 -20.37 -35.03
C ALA A 25 -11.92 -19.72 -35.31
N ASP A 26 -11.74 -19.07 -36.46
CA ASP A 26 -10.54 -18.34 -36.82
C ASP A 26 -10.29 -17.15 -35.89
N SER A 27 -11.33 -16.40 -35.51
CA SER A 27 -11.25 -15.32 -34.56
C SER A 27 -10.84 -15.82 -33.16
N LEU A 28 -11.39 -16.94 -32.70
CA LEU A 28 -11.03 -17.55 -31.42
C LEU A 28 -9.56 -18.02 -31.41
N ARG A 29 -9.13 -18.67 -32.51
CA ARG A 29 -7.74 -19.11 -32.70
C ARG A 29 -6.77 -17.94 -32.70
N LEU A 30 -7.12 -16.81 -33.33
CA LEU A 30 -6.30 -15.59 -33.32
C LEU A 30 -6.15 -15.01 -31.90
N LYS A 31 -7.25 -14.96 -31.13
CA LYS A 31 -7.22 -14.51 -29.72
C LYS A 31 -6.33 -15.42 -28.87
N GLN A 32 -6.40 -16.73 -29.06
CA GLN A 32 -5.55 -17.69 -28.35
C GLN A 32 -4.06 -17.48 -28.68
N LEU A 33 -3.73 -17.27 -29.96
CA LEU A 33 -2.35 -17.00 -30.39
C LEU A 33 -1.83 -15.67 -29.80
N GLN A 34 -2.63 -14.64 -29.80
CA GLN A 34 -2.27 -13.35 -29.18
C GLN A 34 -2.03 -13.50 -27.67
N HIS A 35 -2.88 -14.28 -26.99
CA HIS A 35 -2.69 -14.56 -25.57
C HIS A 35 -1.39 -15.33 -25.30
N GLN A 36 -1.11 -16.36 -26.09
CA GLN A 36 0.15 -17.13 -25.99
C GLN A 36 1.38 -16.26 -26.24
N GLN A 37 1.34 -15.38 -27.25
CA GLN A 37 2.43 -14.44 -27.53
C GLN A 37 2.68 -13.48 -26.36
N LYS A 38 1.60 -12.95 -25.75
CA LYS A 38 1.70 -12.09 -24.59
C LYS A 38 2.35 -12.80 -23.40
N MET A 39 1.90 -14.02 -23.09
CA MET A 39 2.48 -14.83 -22.01
C MET A 39 3.95 -15.15 -22.24
N LEU A 40 4.34 -15.43 -23.49
CA LEU A 40 5.74 -15.69 -23.85
C LEU A 40 6.61 -14.42 -23.68
N GLN A 41 6.09 -13.25 -24.03
CA GLN A 41 6.80 -11.98 -23.83
C GLN A 41 6.98 -11.67 -22.34
N GLU A 42 5.95 -11.90 -21.52
CA GLU A 42 6.02 -11.72 -20.07
C GLU A 42 7.02 -12.70 -19.42
N ALA A 43 7.06 -13.95 -19.86
CA ALA A 43 8.03 -14.93 -19.40
C ALA A 43 9.47 -14.52 -19.71
N LYS A 44 9.75 -14.11 -20.98
CA LYS A 44 11.07 -13.62 -21.37
C LYS A 44 11.50 -12.38 -20.60
N LYS A 45 10.57 -11.47 -20.31
CA LYS A 45 10.86 -10.28 -19.48
C LYS A 45 11.27 -10.66 -18.06
N LYS A 46 10.54 -11.60 -17.44
CA LYS A 46 10.87 -12.10 -16.08
C LYS A 46 12.23 -12.80 -16.04
N GLU A 47 12.54 -13.60 -17.05
CA GLU A 47 13.84 -14.27 -17.17
C GLU A 47 14.98 -13.26 -17.29
N GLN A 48 14.82 -12.23 -18.12
CA GLN A 48 15.79 -11.17 -18.29
C GLN A 48 15.97 -10.30 -17.03
N GLU A 49 14.89 -10.06 -16.27
CA GLU A 49 14.93 -9.39 -14.98
C GLU A 49 15.68 -10.24 -13.93
N ALA A 50 15.45 -11.56 -13.91
CA ALA A 50 16.15 -12.49 -13.02
C ALA A 50 17.65 -12.56 -13.31
N GLU A 51 18.05 -12.72 -14.59
CA GLU A 51 19.44 -12.69 -15.02
C GLU A 51 20.15 -11.37 -14.69
N ASN A 52 19.46 -10.23 -14.85
CA ASN A 52 20.01 -8.93 -14.48
C ASN A 52 20.23 -8.81 -12.98
N LYS A 53 19.31 -9.34 -12.17
CA LYS A 53 19.40 -9.35 -10.71
C LYS A 53 20.59 -10.20 -10.24
N GLU A 54 20.78 -11.37 -10.81
CA GLU A 54 21.90 -12.25 -10.50
C GLU A 54 23.24 -11.61 -10.90
N TYR A 55 23.33 -11.02 -12.08
CA TYR A 55 24.51 -10.29 -12.54
C TYR A 55 24.87 -9.13 -11.61
N ILE A 56 23.89 -8.31 -11.20
CA ILE A 56 24.10 -7.22 -10.25
C ILE A 56 24.61 -7.75 -8.92
N GLN A 57 24.03 -8.83 -8.41
CA GLN A 57 24.43 -9.42 -7.13
C GLN A 57 25.86 -9.95 -7.17
N SER A 58 26.31 -10.55 -8.28
CA SER A 58 27.66 -11.11 -8.45
C SER A 58 28.75 -10.05 -8.66
N THR A 59 28.38 -8.84 -9.12
CA THR A 59 29.34 -7.76 -9.41
C THR A 59 29.32 -6.62 -8.38
N THR A 60 28.49 -6.72 -7.34
CA THR A 60 28.35 -5.68 -6.33
C THR A 60 29.55 -5.66 -5.40
N VAL A 61 30.26 -4.52 -5.37
CA VAL A 61 31.30 -4.23 -4.38
C VAL A 61 30.71 -3.35 -3.29
N VAL A 62 30.83 -3.77 -2.04
CA VAL A 62 30.37 -3.02 -0.87
C VAL A 62 31.55 -2.36 -0.20
N THR A 63 31.51 -1.05 -0.07
CA THR A 63 32.49 -0.24 0.67
C THR A 63 31.74 0.68 1.65
N TYR A 64 32.50 1.40 2.50
CA TYR A 64 31.94 2.40 3.39
C TYR A 64 32.67 3.71 3.15
N ASP A 65 31.94 4.83 3.07
CA ASP A 65 32.54 6.17 2.97
C ASP A 65 33.12 6.64 4.31
N SER A 66 33.80 7.80 4.29
CA SER A 66 34.39 8.40 5.50
C SER A 66 33.37 8.78 6.59
N LYS A 67 32.07 8.81 6.26
CA LYS A 67 30.96 9.06 7.19
C LYS A 67 30.31 7.77 7.66
N GLY A 68 30.83 6.60 7.24
CA GLY A 68 30.30 5.28 7.59
C GLY A 68 29.07 4.89 6.76
N ASN A 69 28.81 5.57 5.64
CA ASN A 69 27.71 5.22 4.75
C ASN A 69 28.10 4.02 3.89
N LYS A 70 27.20 3.04 3.78
CA LYS A 70 27.38 1.90 2.90
C LYS A 70 27.30 2.38 1.43
N VAL A 71 28.33 2.11 0.67
CA VAL A 71 28.43 2.41 -0.75
C VAL A 71 28.43 1.11 -1.53
N GLU A 72 27.38 0.86 -2.27
CA GLU A 72 27.29 -0.28 -3.18
C GLU A 72 27.60 0.19 -4.60
N SER A 73 28.61 -0.42 -5.20
CA SER A 73 28.98 -0.16 -6.60
C SER A 73 28.84 -1.45 -7.39
N PHE A 74 28.15 -1.42 -8.50
CA PHE A 74 28.07 -2.54 -9.43
C PHE A 74 28.17 -2.06 -10.88
N LYS A 75 28.50 -2.97 -11.79
CA LYS A 75 28.49 -2.70 -13.22
C LYS A 75 27.21 -3.23 -13.83
N THR A 76 26.60 -2.50 -14.73
CA THR A 76 25.51 -3.01 -15.55
C THR A 76 26.05 -3.97 -16.61
N LYS A 77 25.22 -4.80 -17.22
CA LYS A 77 25.60 -5.64 -18.38
C LYS A 77 26.16 -4.80 -19.55
N LYS A 78 25.84 -3.50 -19.60
CA LYS A 78 26.39 -2.55 -20.59
C LYS A 78 27.74 -1.95 -20.17
N GLY A 79 28.29 -2.35 -19.02
CA GLY A 79 29.57 -1.86 -18.52
C GLY A 79 29.50 -0.52 -17.76
N GLU A 80 28.31 0.06 -17.61
CA GLU A 80 28.13 1.31 -16.85
C GLU A 80 28.33 1.04 -15.35
N LYS A 81 29.14 1.87 -14.70
CA LYS A 81 29.34 1.81 -13.25
C LYS A 81 28.20 2.57 -12.58
N VAL A 82 27.36 1.86 -11.81
CA VAL A 82 26.34 2.45 -10.96
C VAL A 82 26.84 2.42 -9.52
N THR A 83 26.84 3.59 -8.89
CA THR A 83 27.20 3.71 -7.47
C THR A 83 25.95 4.13 -6.70
N VAL A 84 25.49 3.28 -5.81
CA VAL A 84 24.37 3.57 -4.89
C VAL A 84 24.98 3.85 -3.52
N VAL A 85 24.89 5.09 -3.07
CA VAL A 85 25.21 5.42 -1.68
C VAL A 85 23.96 5.10 -0.86
N THR A 86 23.99 3.97 -0.20
CA THR A 86 23.02 3.69 0.85
C THR A 86 23.51 4.49 2.06
N ILE A 87 22.91 5.63 2.30
CA ILE A 87 23.04 6.29 3.61
C ILE A 87 22.69 5.20 4.62
N PRO A 88 23.60 4.79 5.52
CA PRO A 88 23.23 3.81 6.53
C PRO A 88 22.02 4.41 7.16
N SER A 89 20.99 3.65 7.18
CA SER A 89 19.88 4.00 8.01
C SER A 89 20.41 4.04 9.43
N SER A 90 21.00 5.17 9.82
CA SER A 90 20.99 5.61 11.21
C SER A 90 19.59 5.42 11.79
N PHE A 91 18.61 5.27 10.90
CA PHE A 91 17.22 4.93 11.09
C PHE A 91 16.94 3.47 11.48
N ASN A 92 17.90 2.54 11.34
CA ASN A 92 17.76 1.15 11.76
C ASN A 92 18.70 0.77 12.93
N LYS A 93 19.39 1.73 13.55
CA LYS A 93 20.00 1.45 14.86
C LYS A 93 18.88 1.06 15.83
N PRO A 94 19.07 0.01 16.64
CA PRO A 94 18.15 -0.27 17.74
C PRO A 94 17.98 1.02 18.55
N ILE A 95 16.80 1.59 18.51
CA ILE A 95 16.48 2.75 19.33
C ILE A 95 16.23 2.19 20.71
N ASN A 96 16.90 2.75 21.73
CA ASN A 96 16.45 2.56 23.09
C ASN A 96 15.29 3.55 23.34
N PRO A 97 14.01 3.09 23.35
CA PRO A 97 12.87 3.98 23.54
C PRO A 97 12.94 4.73 24.88
N ASP A 98 13.59 4.15 25.90
CA ASP A 98 13.68 4.72 27.25
C ASP A 98 14.56 5.99 27.29
N THR A 99 15.36 6.23 26.26
CA THR A 99 16.19 7.44 26.12
C THR A 99 15.48 8.58 25.36
N ILE A 100 14.26 8.33 24.86
CA ILE A 100 13.50 9.28 24.05
C ILE A 100 12.60 10.10 24.96
N ASN A 101 12.79 11.42 24.98
CA ASN A 101 11.80 12.30 25.59
C ASN A 101 10.56 12.39 24.68
N ALA A 102 9.47 11.75 25.11
CA ALA A 102 8.23 11.64 24.33
C ALA A 102 7.57 13.01 24.04
N ASP A 103 7.87 14.06 24.82
CA ASP A 103 7.38 15.43 24.57
C ASP A 103 7.93 16.02 23.25
N SER A 104 9.05 15.48 22.76
CA SER A 104 9.72 15.93 21.52
C SER A 104 9.47 15.00 20.33
N VAL A 105 8.51 14.07 20.47
CA VAL A 105 8.17 13.10 19.42
C VAL A 105 6.95 13.57 18.64
N THR A 106 7.04 13.53 17.31
CA THR A 106 5.91 13.71 16.40
C THR A 106 5.88 12.58 15.38
N LEU A 107 4.70 12.25 14.90
CA LEU A 107 4.49 11.17 13.95
C LEU A 107 3.96 11.71 12.63
N LYS A 108 4.34 11.05 11.52
CA LYS A 108 3.79 11.32 10.20
C LYS A 108 3.46 10.02 9.50
N VAL A 109 2.23 9.88 9.04
CA VAL A 109 1.80 8.77 8.19
C VAL A 109 1.71 9.26 6.75
N ILE A 110 2.34 8.53 5.82
CA ILE A 110 2.23 8.77 4.38
C ILE A 110 1.56 7.54 3.78
N LYS A 111 0.25 7.66 3.51
CA LYS A 111 -0.59 6.55 3.08
C LYS A 111 -0.12 5.94 1.76
N SER A 112 0.24 6.77 0.78
CA SER A 112 0.75 6.33 -0.52
C SER A 112 2.08 5.57 -0.45
N LYS A 113 2.87 5.80 0.62
CA LYS A 113 4.15 5.11 0.86
C LYS A 113 4.04 3.93 1.82
N TYR A 114 2.85 3.66 2.38
CA TYR A 114 2.65 2.62 3.39
C TYR A 114 3.62 2.75 4.56
N SER A 115 3.78 3.97 5.08
CA SER A 115 4.79 4.26 6.10
C SER A 115 4.27 5.15 7.21
N LEU A 116 4.68 4.81 8.45
CA LEU A 116 4.60 5.67 9.62
C LEU A 116 6.02 6.09 10.01
N GLN A 117 6.26 7.38 10.05
CA GLN A 117 7.53 8.00 10.38
C GLN A 117 7.49 8.60 11.77
N VAL A 118 8.53 8.36 12.55
CA VAL A 118 8.75 8.93 13.88
C VAL A 118 9.81 10.02 13.76
N PHE A 119 9.49 11.21 14.21
CA PHE A 119 10.42 12.32 14.30
C PHE A 119 10.72 12.61 15.77
N TYR A 120 11.97 12.83 16.08
CA TYR A 120 12.46 13.26 17.38
C TYR A 120 13.19 14.59 17.25
N LYS A 121 12.74 15.62 17.96
CA LYS A 121 13.29 17.00 17.84
C LYS A 121 13.36 17.45 16.37
N GLY A 122 12.31 17.16 15.59
CA GLY A 122 12.18 17.52 14.18
C GLY A 122 13.02 16.69 13.20
N LYS A 123 13.86 15.76 13.66
CA LYS A 123 14.66 14.87 12.81
C LYS A 123 14.01 13.51 12.70
N LEU A 124 14.00 12.94 11.49
CA LEU A 124 13.49 11.59 11.25
C LEU A 124 14.32 10.57 12.05
N LEU A 125 13.66 9.87 12.96
CA LEU A 125 14.27 8.88 13.85
C LEU A 125 14.09 7.46 13.32
N LYS A 126 12.87 7.12 12.89
CA LYS A 126 12.52 5.77 12.41
C LYS A 126 11.34 5.79 11.45
N THR A 127 11.27 4.76 10.61
CA THR A 127 10.14 4.53 9.71
C THR A 127 9.66 3.09 9.89
N TYR A 128 8.36 2.93 10.12
CA TYR A 128 7.67 1.64 10.18
C TYR A 128 6.85 1.43 8.91
N LYS A 129 6.70 0.17 8.49
CA LYS A 129 5.69 -0.19 7.50
C LYS A 129 4.31 -0.12 8.13
N SER A 130 3.35 0.40 7.40
CA SER A 130 1.96 0.50 7.87
C SER A 130 0.97 0.15 6.77
N VAL A 131 -0.19 -0.38 7.16
CA VAL A 131 -1.34 -0.61 6.28
C VAL A 131 -2.59 0.05 6.87
N PHE A 132 -3.62 0.15 6.07
CA PHE A 132 -4.79 0.99 6.29
C PHE A 132 -6.09 0.26 5.95
N GLY A 133 -7.16 1.01 5.80
CA GLY A 133 -8.37 0.52 5.15
C GLY A 133 -8.20 0.40 3.63
N PRO A 134 -9.00 -0.42 2.93
CA PRO A 134 -8.89 -0.65 1.49
C PRO A 134 -8.92 0.63 0.65
N ASN A 135 -9.68 1.63 1.08
CA ASN A 135 -9.85 2.91 0.39
C ASN A 135 -8.86 3.99 0.88
N HIS A 136 -7.64 3.61 1.26
CA HIS A 136 -6.68 4.45 2.00
C HIS A 136 -6.24 5.74 1.30
N LEU A 137 -6.20 5.77 -0.04
CA LEU A 137 -5.77 6.97 -0.78
C LEU A 137 -6.81 8.11 -0.80
N GLN A 138 -7.99 7.86 -0.28
CA GLN A 138 -9.05 8.86 -0.21
C GLN A 138 -9.18 9.40 1.21
N GLN A 139 -9.63 10.68 1.33
CA GLN A 139 -9.96 11.27 2.63
C GLN A 139 -11.23 10.62 3.19
N LYS A 140 -11.23 10.36 4.51
CA LYS A 140 -12.38 9.83 5.23
C LYS A 140 -13.52 10.84 5.24
N GLN A 141 -14.73 10.36 4.89
CA GLN A 141 -15.92 11.19 4.81
C GLN A 141 -17.02 10.75 5.78
N GLN A 142 -17.15 9.43 6.03
CA GLN A 142 -18.20 8.88 6.89
C GLN A 142 -17.81 7.54 7.52
N GLU A 143 -18.58 7.09 8.49
CA GLU A 143 -18.46 5.75 9.05
C GLU A 143 -18.67 4.68 7.96
N GLY A 144 -17.90 3.60 8.00
CA GLY A 144 -18.02 2.48 7.07
C GLY A 144 -17.38 2.70 5.69
N ASP A 145 -16.81 3.87 5.39
CA ASP A 145 -16.14 4.14 4.11
C ASP A 145 -14.79 3.45 3.95
N ARG A 146 -14.30 2.85 5.03
CA ARG A 146 -13.02 2.13 5.12
C ARG A 146 -11.81 2.98 4.68
N ARG A 147 -11.87 4.28 4.95
CA ARG A 147 -10.83 5.25 4.68
C ARG A 147 -10.14 5.65 5.97
N THR A 148 -8.83 5.87 5.92
CA THR A 148 -8.05 6.43 7.02
C THR A 148 -8.09 7.96 6.91
N PRO A 149 -8.49 8.69 7.98
CA PRO A 149 -8.61 10.15 7.92
C PRO A 149 -7.25 10.81 7.66
N GLU A 150 -7.26 11.88 6.89
CA GLU A 150 -6.14 12.82 6.73
C GLU A 150 -6.34 14.00 7.68
N GLY A 151 -5.25 14.60 8.13
CA GLY A 151 -5.25 15.70 9.10
C GLY A 151 -4.21 15.51 10.19
N THR A 152 -4.25 16.38 11.20
CA THR A 152 -3.38 16.27 12.37
C THR A 152 -4.20 15.90 13.60
N PHE A 153 -3.77 14.85 14.28
CA PHE A 153 -4.44 14.27 15.43
C PHE A 153 -3.50 14.19 16.63
N THR A 154 -4.10 14.04 17.82
CA THR A 154 -3.38 13.78 19.07
C THR A 154 -3.61 12.34 19.48
N ILE A 155 -2.58 11.65 19.97
CA ILE A 155 -2.75 10.35 20.62
C ILE A 155 -3.38 10.61 22.01
N LEU A 156 -4.61 10.12 22.22
CA LEU A 156 -5.34 10.31 23.48
C LEU A 156 -5.01 9.26 24.53
N ASN A 157 -4.80 8.03 24.09
CA ASN A 157 -4.59 6.91 24.98
C ASN A 157 -3.73 5.83 24.33
N VAL A 158 -3.00 5.09 25.15
CA VAL A 158 -2.20 3.92 24.76
C VAL A 158 -2.57 2.77 25.69
N LYS A 159 -3.07 1.67 25.16
CA LYS A 159 -3.45 0.49 25.96
C LYS A 159 -3.14 -0.81 25.25
N LYS A 160 -2.90 -1.87 26.02
CA LYS A 160 -2.87 -3.23 25.47
C LYS A 160 -4.28 -3.63 25.01
N HIS A 161 -4.34 -4.42 23.96
CA HIS A 161 -5.58 -4.87 23.35
C HIS A 161 -5.44 -6.36 22.96
N ASP A 162 -6.37 -7.19 23.40
CA ASP A 162 -6.29 -8.65 23.25
C ASP A 162 -6.11 -9.11 21.79
N LYS A 163 -6.80 -8.45 20.86
CA LYS A 163 -6.78 -8.78 19.44
C LYS A 163 -5.70 -8.05 18.64
N TRP A 164 -5.34 -6.83 19.04
CA TRP A 164 -4.51 -5.91 18.26
C TRP A 164 -3.19 -5.57 18.95
N ASP A 165 -2.79 -6.35 19.94
CA ASP A 165 -1.62 -6.15 20.79
C ASP A 165 -1.65 -4.80 21.53
N THR A 166 -1.27 -3.72 20.90
CA THR A 166 -1.32 -2.37 21.44
C THR A 166 -2.22 -1.50 20.58
N PHE A 167 -3.06 -0.69 21.21
CA PHE A 167 -3.95 0.27 20.54
C PHE A 167 -3.69 1.68 21.08
N MET A 168 -3.38 2.60 20.16
CA MET A 168 -3.20 4.03 20.42
C MET A 168 -4.36 4.80 19.80
N LEU A 169 -5.26 5.28 20.63
CA LEU A 169 -6.46 6.01 20.20
C LEU A 169 -6.08 7.44 19.77
N LEU A 170 -6.59 7.87 18.62
CA LEU A 170 -6.49 9.25 18.15
C LEU A 170 -7.71 10.06 18.55
N ASP A 171 -7.57 11.40 18.61
CA ASP A 171 -8.67 12.36 18.83
C ASP A 171 -9.56 12.54 17.58
N TYR A 172 -9.71 11.48 16.77
CA TYR A 172 -10.66 11.44 15.67
C TYR A 172 -12.06 11.02 16.18
N PRO A 173 -13.16 11.74 15.82
CA PRO A 173 -13.16 12.99 15.07
C PRO A 173 -12.80 14.20 15.94
N ASN A 174 -11.94 15.07 15.43
CA ASN A 174 -11.66 16.39 15.99
C ASN A 174 -12.42 17.49 15.22
N GLU A 175 -12.19 18.76 15.56
CA GLU A 175 -12.88 19.90 14.96
C GLU A 175 -12.73 19.94 13.43
N GLU A 176 -11.52 19.74 12.90
CA GLU A 176 -11.26 19.68 11.47
C GLU A 176 -12.02 18.53 10.79
N SER A 177 -12.11 17.38 11.46
CA SER A 177 -12.85 16.22 10.98
C SER A 177 -14.35 16.51 10.88
N TYR A 178 -14.93 17.17 11.88
CA TYR A 178 -16.33 17.60 11.85
C TYR A 178 -16.59 18.62 10.75
N ALA A 179 -15.71 19.61 10.59
CA ALA A 179 -15.84 20.61 9.52
C ALA A 179 -15.84 19.95 8.12
N ASN A 180 -14.93 18.99 7.88
CA ASN A 180 -14.91 18.23 6.63
C ASN A 180 -16.17 17.37 6.45
N PHE A 181 -16.65 16.74 7.50
CA PHE A 181 -17.86 15.90 7.46
C PHE A 181 -19.11 16.73 7.09
N GLU A 182 -19.31 17.88 7.73
CA GLU A 182 -20.43 18.78 7.44
C GLU A 182 -20.34 19.36 6.01
N ARG A 183 -19.13 19.71 5.55
CA ARG A 183 -18.90 20.09 4.15
C ARG A 183 -19.34 18.99 3.17
N CYS A 184 -19.00 17.74 3.45
CA CYS A 184 -19.40 16.61 2.62
C CYS A 184 -20.93 16.42 2.59
N LYS A 185 -21.63 16.67 3.72
CA LYS A 185 -23.11 16.66 3.75
C LYS A 185 -23.73 17.78 2.94
N ILE A 186 -23.24 19.01 3.11
CA ILE A 186 -23.72 20.18 2.37
C ILE A 186 -23.58 19.97 0.86
N ASN A 187 -22.43 19.44 0.44
CA ASN A 187 -22.12 19.14 -0.96
C ASN A 187 -22.82 17.87 -1.49
N LYS A 188 -23.60 17.18 -0.66
CA LYS A 188 -24.25 15.89 -1.00
C LYS A 188 -23.27 14.80 -1.45
N GLU A 189 -22.01 14.86 -0.98
CA GLU A 189 -20.99 13.83 -1.21
C GLU A 189 -21.26 12.56 -0.38
N ILE A 190 -22.02 12.71 0.72
CA ILE A 190 -22.46 11.64 1.61
C ILE A 190 -23.95 11.79 1.95
N PRO A 191 -24.64 10.71 2.34
CA PRO A 191 -26.05 10.78 2.76
C PRO A 191 -26.27 11.74 3.94
N SER A 192 -27.43 12.38 3.99
CA SER A 192 -27.78 13.31 5.08
C SER A 192 -27.81 12.64 6.46
N ASN A 193 -28.17 11.35 6.51
CA ASN A 193 -28.18 10.52 7.71
C ASN A 193 -26.85 9.82 8.01
N ALA A 194 -25.78 10.12 7.25
CA ALA A 194 -24.46 9.56 7.49
C ALA A 194 -23.95 9.91 8.89
N ARG A 195 -23.13 9.02 9.47
CA ARG A 195 -22.43 9.22 10.73
C ARG A 195 -20.94 9.43 10.45
N ILE A 196 -20.29 10.26 11.24
CA ILE A 196 -18.85 10.54 11.07
C ILE A 196 -17.98 9.33 11.47
N GLY A 197 -18.45 8.53 12.44
CA GLY A 197 -17.71 7.43 13.02
C GLY A 197 -16.67 7.88 14.05
N GLY A 198 -15.83 6.94 14.49
CA GLY A 198 -14.83 7.20 15.54
C GLY A 198 -13.91 6.00 15.74
N LEU A 199 -13.23 5.96 16.90
CA LEU A 199 -12.33 4.87 17.31
C LEU A 199 -11.18 4.61 16.31
N VAL A 200 -10.72 5.65 15.63
CA VAL A 200 -9.55 5.58 14.77
C VAL A 200 -8.29 5.61 15.63
N GLY A 201 -7.34 4.74 15.30
CA GLY A 201 -6.10 4.64 16.07
C GLY A 201 -4.97 4.00 15.27
N ILE A 202 -3.84 3.86 15.97
CA ILE A 202 -2.70 3.06 15.52
C ILE A 202 -2.71 1.77 16.35
N HIS A 203 -2.57 0.62 15.69
CA HIS A 203 -2.59 -0.65 16.42
C HIS A 203 -1.74 -1.72 15.73
N GLY A 204 -1.51 -2.80 16.43
CA GLY A 204 -0.89 -4.01 15.89
C GLY A 204 -1.86 -4.84 15.06
N ILE A 205 -1.53 -6.11 14.94
CA ILE A 205 -2.32 -7.08 14.19
C ILE A 205 -2.51 -8.34 15.07
N TRP A 206 -3.45 -9.20 14.74
CA TRP A 206 -3.59 -10.47 15.47
C TRP A 206 -2.28 -11.30 15.38
N LYS A 207 -2.11 -12.17 16.35
CA LYS A 207 -0.90 -13.01 16.43
C LYS A 207 -0.69 -13.79 15.13
N GLY A 208 0.49 -13.66 14.53
CA GLY A 208 0.86 -14.30 13.26
C GLY A 208 0.46 -13.52 12.00
N GLY A 209 -0.18 -12.36 12.11
CA GLY A 209 -0.65 -11.55 10.98
C GLY A 209 0.39 -10.60 10.37
N ASP A 210 1.58 -10.48 10.93
CA ASP A 210 2.63 -9.50 10.53
C ASP A 210 2.96 -9.49 9.03
N GLN A 211 2.80 -10.63 8.35
CA GLN A 211 3.03 -10.74 6.91
C GLN A 211 2.12 -9.83 6.08
N LEU A 212 0.88 -9.57 6.54
CA LEU A 212 -0.04 -8.66 5.83
C LEU A 212 0.50 -7.23 5.77
N ILE A 213 1.25 -6.80 6.79
CA ILE A 213 1.92 -5.51 6.80
C ILE A 213 3.04 -5.49 5.74
N ASP A 214 3.85 -6.56 5.64
CA ASP A 214 4.89 -6.67 4.63
C ASP A 214 4.34 -6.70 3.20
N MET A 215 3.21 -7.36 3.00
CA MET A 215 2.50 -7.47 1.72
C MET A 215 1.70 -6.21 1.36
N LYS A 216 1.67 -5.18 2.23
CA LYS A 216 0.87 -3.97 2.08
C LYS A 216 -0.62 -4.28 1.87
N HIS A 217 -1.12 -5.33 2.53
CA HIS A 217 -2.53 -5.70 2.46
C HIS A 217 -3.36 -4.81 3.38
N ASN A 218 -4.22 -3.98 2.80
CA ASN A 218 -5.10 -3.06 3.52
C ASN A 218 -6.36 -3.81 4.01
N TRP A 219 -6.62 -3.80 5.31
CA TRP A 219 -7.70 -4.59 5.91
C TRP A 219 -8.51 -3.87 6.99
N THR A 220 -8.03 -2.72 7.51
CA THR A 220 -8.69 -2.01 8.60
C THR A 220 -9.94 -1.26 8.15
N ASP A 221 -10.75 -0.80 9.09
CA ASP A 221 -11.92 0.05 8.80
C ASP A 221 -11.59 1.55 8.88
N GLY A 222 -10.28 1.90 8.89
CA GLY A 222 -9.78 3.27 8.91
C GLY A 222 -8.60 3.51 9.83
N CYS A 223 -8.23 2.55 10.66
CA CYS A 223 -7.04 2.62 11.51
C CYS A 223 -5.74 2.45 10.72
N VAL A 224 -4.64 2.80 11.35
CA VAL A 224 -3.26 2.55 10.90
C VAL A 224 -2.76 1.28 11.59
N ALA A 225 -2.47 0.22 10.84
CA ALA A 225 -1.97 -1.02 11.42
C ALA A 225 -0.46 -1.19 11.16
N LEU A 226 0.25 -1.64 12.18
CA LEU A 226 1.69 -1.94 12.19
C LEU A 226 1.91 -3.42 12.54
N LYS A 227 3.15 -3.89 12.43
CA LYS A 227 3.57 -5.16 13.05
C LYS A 227 3.51 -5.04 14.58
N ASN A 228 3.27 -6.15 15.27
CA ASN A 228 3.13 -6.13 16.72
C ASN A 228 4.37 -5.57 17.42
N LYS A 229 5.57 -6.04 17.05
CA LYS A 229 6.82 -5.50 17.61
C LYS A 229 7.02 -4.00 17.34
N ASP A 230 6.55 -3.52 16.19
CA ASP A 230 6.72 -2.13 15.78
C ASP A 230 5.77 -1.21 16.55
N VAL A 231 4.53 -1.64 16.80
CA VAL A 231 3.57 -0.87 17.60
C VAL A 231 3.94 -0.88 19.08
N GLU A 232 4.50 -1.98 19.61
CA GLU A 232 5.04 -2.04 20.96
C GLU A 232 6.21 -1.09 21.17
N GLU A 233 7.17 -1.05 20.24
CA GLU A 233 8.29 -0.11 20.28
C GLU A 233 7.81 1.35 20.18
N LEU A 234 6.89 1.63 19.24
CA LEU A 234 6.31 2.97 19.06
C LEU A 234 5.59 3.42 20.33
N SER A 235 4.85 2.53 21.00
CA SER A 235 4.08 2.85 22.20
C SER A 235 4.92 3.38 23.35
N LYS A 236 6.19 3.01 23.43
CA LYS A 236 7.14 3.48 24.45
C LYS A 236 7.70 4.87 24.14
N MET A 237 7.59 5.34 22.91
CA MET A 237 8.10 6.64 22.48
C MET A 237 7.04 7.75 22.45
N VAL A 238 5.76 7.40 22.59
CA VAL A 238 4.66 8.37 22.52
C VAL A 238 4.10 8.71 23.89
N LYS A 239 3.55 9.93 24.03
CA LYS A 239 2.92 10.42 25.26
C LYS A 239 1.48 10.82 24.96
N PRO A 240 0.49 10.16 25.62
CA PRO A 240 -0.91 10.55 25.52
C PRO A 240 -1.15 12.02 25.86
N GLY A 241 -2.01 12.67 25.10
CA GLY A 241 -2.32 14.11 25.23
C GLY A 241 -1.27 15.05 24.64
N VAL A 242 -0.08 14.56 24.27
CA VAL A 242 1.06 15.39 23.80
C VAL A 242 1.47 15.03 22.37
N THR A 243 1.72 13.74 22.11
CA THR A 243 2.25 13.33 20.81
C THR A 243 1.23 13.56 19.69
N LYS A 244 1.65 14.36 18.70
CA LYS A 244 0.88 14.66 17.49
C LYS A 244 1.23 13.69 16.37
N ILE A 245 0.22 13.32 15.57
CA ILE A 245 0.37 12.55 14.35
C ILE A 245 -0.29 13.27 13.19
N THR A 246 0.45 13.48 12.11
CA THR A 246 -0.09 14.03 10.86
C THR A 246 -0.24 12.89 9.84
N ILE A 247 -1.44 12.70 9.32
CA ILE A 247 -1.76 11.68 8.32
C ILE A 247 -2.00 12.37 6.99
N VAL A 248 -1.24 11.98 5.97
CA VAL A 248 -1.35 12.51 4.60
C VAL A 248 -1.42 11.37 3.58
N ARG A 249 -1.90 11.71 2.39
CA ARG A 249 -1.94 10.81 1.24
C ARG A 249 -0.59 10.25 0.81
#